data_b58e15b2cde632d6a5048358ba0755e0
#
_entry.id   b58e15b2cde632d6a5048358ba0755e0
#
_cell.length_a   1.000
_cell.length_b   1.000
_cell.length_c   1.000
_cell.angle_alpha   90.00
_cell.angle_beta   90.00
_cell.angle_gamma   90.00
#
_symmetry.space_group_name_H-M   'P 1'
#
loop_
_entity.id
_entity.type
_entity.pdbx_description
1 polymer ?
#
loop_
_entity_poly.entity_id
_entity_poly.type
_entity_poly.pdbx_seq_one_letter_code
_entity_poly.pdbx_strand_id
1 'polypeptide(L)'
;KPTMKTLHQILVLPAFALLLAACSQPQAEITIDVAQHGADIPSSMYGIFFEEINHAGDGGLYAELVQNRGFEDTSVPEGYRVKDGKLYPPANSCNHLTCAKPHPDMCYRWPTEEIPAWSLTQLEGEGASMKLTTEYPLNSATPTALKVTLPAEGRVAIGNTGFWGMNIEEGKDYYLRLYTSNGKRFDGKAVIRLVGEDGQELCNCPLAIDMAKAWSEYTGHLTATGSDSRAHLVIELEG
;
A
#
# COMPACT_ATOMS: atom_id res chain seq x y z
N LYS A 1 -54.54 66.85 1.54
CA LYS A 1 -54.45 65.72 2.51
C LYS A 1 -53.90 64.54 1.75
N PRO A 2 -52.77 64.02 2.13
CA PRO A 2 -52.24 62.83 1.47
C PRO A 2 -53.19 61.65 1.72
N THR A 3 -53.47 60.87 0.66
CA THR A 3 -54.30 59.69 0.75
C THR A 3 -53.56 58.59 1.52
N MET A 4 -54.32 57.74 2.22
CA MET A 4 -53.78 56.64 3.06
C MET A 4 -52.85 55.70 2.30
N LYS A 5 -53.00 55.60 0.96
CA LYS A 5 -52.11 54.82 0.03
C LYS A 5 -50.71 55.45 -0.07
N THR A 6 -50.60 56.78 -0.08
CA THR A 6 -49.34 57.51 -0.21
C THR A 6 -48.51 57.38 1.10
N LEU A 7 -49.19 57.31 2.24
CA LEU A 7 -48.54 57.15 3.55
C LEU A 7 -47.95 55.74 3.72
N HIS A 8 -48.63 54.72 3.18
CA HIS A 8 -48.11 53.36 3.19
C HIS A 8 -46.85 53.21 2.33
N GLN A 9 -46.81 53.85 1.14
CA GLN A 9 -45.64 53.80 0.28
C GLN A 9 -44.42 54.54 0.87
N ILE A 10 -44.62 55.60 1.60
CA ILE A 10 -43.57 56.39 2.21
C ILE A 10 -42.95 55.68 3.44
N LEU A 11 -43.71 54.83 4.13
CA LEU A 11 -43.22 54.05 5.27
C LEU A 11 -42.58 52.72 4.89
N VAL A 12 -42.98 52.11 3.79
CA VAL A 12 -42.45 50.79 3.35
C VAL A 12 -41.06 50.94 2.73
N LEU A 13 -40.76 52.02 2.00
CA LEU A 13 -39.44 52.21 1.37
C LEU A 13 -38.30 52.32 2.41
N PRO A 14 -38.37 53.11 3.47
CA PRO A 14 -37.29 53.19 4.45
C PRO A 14 -37.17 51.92 5.31
N ALA A 15 -38.28 51.19 5.55
CA ALA A 15 -38.25 49.92 6.26
C ALA A 15 -37.53 48.84 5.43
N PHE A 16 -37.73 48.84 4.12
CA PHE A 16 -37.03 47.88 3.21
C PHE A 16 -35.55 48.23 3.04
N ALA A 17 -35.19 49.51 3.03
CA ALA A 17 -33.81 49.99 3.01
C ALA A 17 -33.04 49.62 4.31
N LEU A 18 -33.71 49.68 5.45
CA LEU A 18 -33.15 49.26 6.75
C LEU A 18 -32.95 47.73 6.84
N LEU A 19 -33.84 46.96 6.24
CA LEU A 19 -33.68 45.49 6.19
C LEU A 19 -32.51 45.05 5.28
N LEU A 20 -32.22 45.78 4.21
CA LEU A 20 -31.07 45.51 3.35
C LEU A 20 -29.73 45.89 3.98
N ALA A 21 -29.71 46.91 4.83
CA ALA A 21 -28.52 47.33 5.57
C ALA A 21 -28.16 46.37 6.73
N ALA A 22 -29.13 45.60 7.23
CA ALA A 22 -28.91 44.64 8.30
C ALA A 22 -28.26 43.32 7.85
N CYS A 23 -28.12 43.08 6.52
CA CYS A 23 -27.53 41.87 5.96
C CYS A 23 -26.05 41.99 5.61
N SER A 24 -25.38 43.12 5.91
CA SER A 24 -23.91 43.19 5.75
C SER A 24 -23.25 42.42 6.89
N GLN A 25 -22.87 41.20 6.65
CA GLN A 25 -21.99 40.46 7.55
C GLN A 25 -20.66 41.20 7.66
N PRO A 26 -20.10 41.36 8.85
CA PRO A 26 -18.76 41.92 8.98
C PRO A 26 -17.80 41.04 8.22
N GLN A 27 -17.20 41.59 7.17
CA GLN A 27 -16.21 40.92 6.38
C GLN A 27 -14.91 40.95 7.18
N ALA A 28 -14.44 39.75 7.61
CA ALA A 28 -13.15 39.67 8.26
C ALA A 28 -12.07 39.93 7.20
N GLU A 29 -11.24 40.92 7.42
CA GLU A 29 -10.07 41.22 6.58
C GLU A 29 -8.84 40.79 7.33
N ILE A 30 -8.01 39.99 6.65
CA ILE A 30 -6.70 39.58 7.15
C ILE A 30 -5.65 40.24 6.23
N THR A 31 -4.92 41.20 6.80
CA THR A 31 -3.83 41.87 6.11
C THR A 31 -2.51 41.23 6.52
N ILE A 32 -1.78 40.71 5.56
CA ILE A 32 -0.44 40.13 5.76
C ILE A 32 0.59 41.06 5.15
N ASP A 33 1.39 41.71 5.99
CA ASP A 33 2.52 42.51 5.53
C ASP A 33 3.76 41.65 5.37
N VAL A 34 4.02 41.22 4.14
CA VAL A 34 5.15 40.35 3.82
C VAL A 34 6.52 41.06 3.91
N ALA A 35 6.54 42.39 4.05
CA ALA A 35 7.77 43.16 4.24
C ALA A 35 8.20 43.22 5.72
N GLN A 36 7.32 42.92 6.63
CA GLN A 36 7.64 42.81 8.06
C GLN A 36 8.14 41.38 8.36
N HIS A 37 9.42 41.24 8.57
CA HIS A 37 9.99 39.99 9.07
C HIS A 37 9.56 39.78 10.54
N GLY A 38 8.96 38.62 10.81
CA GLY A 38 8.65 38.18 12.17
C GLY A 38 9.90 37.64 12.89
N ALA A 39 9.68 36.86 13.91
CA ALA A 39 10.76 36.12 14.57
C ALA A 39 11.34 35.04 13.63
N ASP A 40 12.63 34.81 13.72
CA ASP A 40 13.27 33.74 12.98
C ASP A 40 12.66 32.37 13.39
N ILE A 41 12.31 31.58 12.39
CA ILE A 41 11.80 30.23 12.61
C ILE A 41 12.99 29.27 12.67
N PRO A 42 13.31 28.71 13.85
CA PRO A 42 14.43 27.78 13.95
C PRO A 42 14.15 26.51 13.16
N SER A 43 15.19 25.90 12.59
CA SER A 43 15.07 24.65 11.80
C SER A 43 14.44 23.51 12.60
N SER A 44 14.58 23.54 13.93
CA SER A 44 13.94 22.56 14.83
C SER A 44 12.41 22.72 14.97
N MET A 45 11.82 23.79 14.42
CA MET A 45 10.37 23.97 14.42
C MET A 45 9.68 23.17 13.31
N TYR A 46 10.44 22.77 12.28
CA TYR A 46 9.92 21.94 11.21
C TYR A 46 10.03 20.47 11.58
N GLY A 47 8.92 19.80 11.52
CA GLY A 47 8.83 18.37 11.76
C GLY A 47 7.61 17.80 11.08
N ILE A 48 7.57 16.49 10.98
CA ILE A 48 6.42 15.76 10.53
C ILE A 48 6.05 14.69 11.55
N PHE A 49 4.77 14.47 11.73
CA PHE A 49 4.27 13.26 12.35
C PHE A 49 4.21 12.17 11.26
N PHE A 50 4.86 11.06 11.52
CA PHE A 50 4.88 9.92 10.62
C PHE A 50 4.44 8.66 11.35
N GLU A 51 3.50 7.94 10.76
CA GLU A 51 3.08 6.63 11.22
C GLU A 51 2.75 5.74 10.01
N GLU A 52 2.90 4.43 10.19
CA GLU A 52 2.56 3.45 9.16
C GLU A 52 1.03 3.26 9.12
N ILE A 53 0.34 4.19 8.48
CA ILE A 53 -1.10 4.13 8.25
C ILE A 53 -1.37 4.21 6.75
N ASN A 54 -2.25 3.35 6.24
CA ASN A 54 -2.56 3.26 4.82
C ASN A 54 -1.32 3.13 3.92
N HIS A 55 -0.33 2.35 4.35
CA HIS A 55 0.95 2.16 3.63
C HIS A 55 1.71 3.48 3.39
N ALA A 56 1.69 4.39 4.37
CA ALA A 56 2.40 5.65 4.27
C ALA A 56 3.93 5.48 4.21
N GLY A 57 4.46 4.44 4.83
CA GLY A 57 5.86 4.05 4.80
C GLY A 57 6.17 3.13 3.63
N ASP A 58 5.79 1.87 3.79
CA ASP A 58 6.02 0.82 2.79
C ASP A 58 4.97 0.91 1.69
N GLY A 59 5.37 1.14 0.44
CA GLY A 59 4.47 1.47 -0.66
C GLY A 59 4.10 2.96 -0.76
N GLY A 60 4.60 3.81 0.16
CA GLY A 60 4.44 5.25 0.17
C GLY A 60 5.78 5.99 0.06
N LEU A 61 6.31 6.52 1.18
CA LEU A 61 7.62 7.20 1.19
C LEU A 61 8.77 6.30 0.75
N TYR A 62 8.72 5.03 1.10
CA TYR A 62 9.57 4.00 0.53
C TYR A 62 8.86 3.46 -0.72
N ALA A 63 9.39 3.77 -1.88
CA ALA A 63 8.79 3.47 -3.19
C ALA A 63 8.88 1.96 -3.54
N GLU A 64 8.37 1.11 -2.66
CA GLU A 64 8.22 -0.34 -2.87
C GLU A 64 6.91 -0.63 -3.57
N LEU A 65 6.96 -1.38 -4.65
CA LEU A 65 5.76 -1.79 -5.38
C LEU A 65 5.26 -3.19 -4.97
N VAL A 66 6.16 -4.03 -4.46
CA VAL A 66 5.82 -5.40 -4.04
C VAL A 66 5.29 -5.39 -2.62
N GLN A 67 4.00 -5.64 -2.46
CA GLN A 67 3.40 -5.80 -1.14
C GLN A 67 3.81 -7.14 -0.52
N ASN A 68 3.94 -7.18 0.82
CA ASN A 68 4.31 -8.39 1.57
C ASN A 68 5.61 -9.05 1.03
N ARG A 69 6.62 -8.22 0.73
CA ARG A 69 7.90 -8.68 0.16
C ARG A 69 8.69 -9.58 1.11
N GLY A 70 8.46 -9.46 2.42
CA GLY A 70 9.07 -10.29 3.45
C GLY A 70 8.23 -11.49 3.87
N PHE A 71 7.02 -11.64 3.32
CA PHE A 71 6.07 -12.72 3.63
C PHE A 71 5.64 -12.75 5.11
N GLU A 72 5.70 -11.61 5.80
CA GLU A 72 5.44 -11.49 7.24
C GLU A 72 4.06 -10.88 7.57
N ASP A 73 3.27 -10.46 6.58
CA ASP A 73 2.00 -9.74 6.78
C ASP A 73 0.94 -10.55 7.53
N THR A 74 1.09 -11.87 7.62
CA THR A 74 0.24 -12.75 8.41
C THR A 74 0.90 -13.28 9.68
N SER A 75 2.11 -12.81 10.00
CA SER A 75 2.82 -13.18 11.21
C SER A 75 2.12 -12.60 12.44
N VAL A 76 1.50 -13.46 13.24
CA VAL A 76 0.77 -13.02 14.43
C VAL A 76 1.76 -12.59 15.52
N PRO A 77 1.69 -11.33 16.01
CA PRO A 77 2.58 -10.86 17.06
C PRO A 77 2.49 -11.72 18.33
N GLU A 78 3.58 -11.82 19.06
CA GLU A 78 3.66 -12.63 20.28
C GLU A 78 2.55 -12.26 21.28
N GLY A 79 1.82 -13.25 21.77
CA GLY A 79 0.72 -13.08 22.70
C GLY A 79 -0.60 -12.65 22.08
N TYR A 80 -0.62 -12.28 20.80
CA TYR A 80 -1.84 -11.98 20.07
C TYR A 80 -2.51 -13.27 19.55
N ARG A 81 -3.80 -13.18 19.22
CA ARG A 81 -4.55 -14.28 18.63
C ARG A 81 -5.46 -13.78 17.52
N VAL A 82 -5.58 -14.56 16.48
CA VAL A 82 -6.55 -14.32 15.40
C VAL A 82 -7.81 -15.15 15.64
N LYS A 83 -8.96 -14.50 15.55
CA LYS A 83 -10.26 -15.14 15.60
C LYS A 83 -11.24 -14.39 14.70
N ASP A 84 -11.98 -15.11 13.88
CA ASP A 84 -13.02 -14.58 12.99
C ASP A 84 -12.50 -13.40 12.11
N GLY A 85 -11.28 -13.53 11.55
CA GLY A 85 -10.63 -12.48 10.72
C GLY A 85 -10.23 -11.21 11.48
N LYS A 86 -10.09 -11.30 12.80
CA LYS A 86 -9.70 -10.19 13.66
C LYS A 86 -8.53 -10.57 14.55
N LEU A 87 -7.60 -9.63 14.74
CA LEU A 87 -6.47 -9.77 15.64
C LEU A 87 -6.83 -9.22 17.03
N TYR A 88 -6.69 -10.05 18.04
CA TYR A 88 -6.95 -9.71 19.44
C TYR A 88 -5.65 -9.62 20.23
N PRO A 89 -5.44 -8.54 20.99
CA PRO A 89 -4.28 -8.41 21.86
C PRO A 89 -4.34 -9.39 23.04
N PRO A 90 -3.19 -9.60 23.74
CA PRO A 90 -3.17 -10.34 25.01
C PRO A 90 -4.11 -9.71 26.04
N ALA A 91 -4.70 -10.52 26.91
CA ALA A 91 -5.69 -10.07 27.90
C ALA A 91 -5.18 -8.96 28.83
N ASN A 92 -3.87 -8.89 29.06
CA ASN A 92 -3.22 -7.92 29.94
C ASN A 92 -2.50 -6.79 29.17
N SER A 93 -2.64 -6.71 27.85
CA SER A 93 -2.07 -5.61 27.08
C SER A 93 -2.93 -4.36 27.26
N CYS A 94 -2.35 -3.35 27.86
CA CYS A 94 -2.86 -1.98 27.83
C CYS A 94 -2.34 -1.35 26.55
N ASN A 95 -3.15 -1.27 25.49
CA ASN A 95 -2.84 -0.29 24.47
C ASN A 95 -3.37 1.07 24.99
N HIS A 96 -2.63 2.13 24.72
CA HIS A 96 -2.86 3.47 25.27
C HIS A 96 -4.27 4.04 25.03
N LEU A 97 -5.05 3.44 24.18
CA LEU A 97 -6.37 3.90 23.79
C LEU A 97 -7.49 3.18 24.56
N THR A 98 -7.23 2.04 25.23
CA THR A 98 -8.28 1.26 25.89
C THR A 98 -7.78 0.53 27.12
N CYS A 99 -7.42 1.29 28.18
CA CYS A 99 -6.96 0.71 29.44
C CYS A 99 -8.02 -0.10 30.24
N ALA A 100 -9.23 -0.30 29.76
CA ALA A 100 -10.25 -0.91 30.59
C ALA A 100 -10.84 -2.23 30.08
N LYS A 101 -10.96 -2.45 28.79
CA LYS A 101 -11.36 -3.73 28.13
C LYS A 101 -11.15 -3.58 26.64
N PRO A 102 -10.74 -4.63 25.91
CA PRO A 102 -10.70 -4.56 24.45
C PRO A 102 -12.11 -4.27 23.95
N HIS A 103 -12.31 -3.08 23.39
CA HIS A 103 -13.59 -2.75 22.76
C HIS A 103 -13.73 -3.66 21.53
N PRO A 104 -14.87 -4.35 21.34
CA PRO A 104 -15.04 -5.25 20.22
C PRO A 104 -14.86 -4.59 18.85
N ASP A 105 -15.02 -3.27 18.77
CA ASP A 105 -14.85 -2.49 17.53
C ASP A 105 -13.41 -2.04 17.27
N MET A 106 -12.48 -2.27 18.19
CA MET A 106 -11.06 -1.92 18.07
C MET A 106 -10.16 -3.12 17.73
N CYS A 107 -10.76 -4.20 17.27
CA CYS A 107 -10.01 -5.32 16.73
C CYS A 107 -9.51 -4.95 15.33
N TYR A 108 -8.21 -5.06 15.12
CA TYR A 108 -7.65 -4.91 13.79
C TYR A 108 -8.20 -6.00 12.88
N ARG A 109 -8.60 -5.64 11.66
CA ARG A 109 -8.87 -6.64 10.63
C ARG A 109 -7.58 -7.38 10.34
N TRP A 110 -7.66 -8.70 10.30
CA TRP A 110 -6.52 -9.54 9.97
C TRP A 110 -6.72 -10.13 8.58
N PRO A 111 -5.67 -10.23 7.76
CA PRO A 111 -5.78 -10.84 6.45
C PRO A 111 -6.39 -12.25 6.56
N THR A 112 -7.33 -12.56 5.69
CA THR A 112 -7.92 -13.91 5.58
C THR A 112 -7.16 -14.79 4.61
N GLU A 113 -6.35 -14.18 3.76
CA GLU A 113 -5.45 -14.84 2.83
C GLU A 113 -4.22 -15.34 3.58
N GLU A 114 -3.80 -16.56 3.28
CA GLU A 114 -2.61 -17.15 3.91
C GLU A 114 -1.35 -16.37 3.57
N ILE A 115 -1.23 -15.91 2.34
CA ILE A 115 -0.09 -15.14 1.83
C ILE A 115 -0.61 -13.90 1.09
N PRO A 116 -0.93 -12.80 1.80
CA PRO A 116 -1.50 -11.61 1.21
C PRO A 116 -0.68 -11.06 0.02
N ALA A 117 -1.38 -10.59 -0.99
CA ALA A 117 -0.86 -10.04 -2.23
C ALA A 117 -0.14 -11.05 -3.16
N TRP A 118 0.10 -12.27 -2.72
CA TRP A 118 0.74 -13.30 -3.53
C TRP A 118 -0.24 -14.37 -3.97
N SER A 119 -0.09 -14.82 -5.20
CA SER A 119 -0.91 -15.87 -5.80
C SER A 119 -0.06 -16.87 -6.56
N LEU A 120 -0.57 -18.10 -6.71
CA LEU A 120 0.01 -19.14 -7.54
C LEU A 120 -1.00 -19.55 -8.60
N THR A 121 -0.59 -19.50 -9.85
CA THR A 121 -1.35 -20.01 -10.99
C THR A 121 -0.61 -21.17 -11.64
N GLN A 122 -1.25 -22.32 -11.72
CA GLN A 122 -0.76 -23.46 -12.49
C GLN A 122 -1.03 -23.19 -13.97
N LEU A 123 0.02 -23.12 -14.77
CA LEU A 123 -0.08 -22.89 -16.21
C LEU A 123 -0.04 -24.22 -16.99
N GLU A 124 0.86 -25.12 -16.58
CA GLU A 124 1.04 -26.44 -17.18
C GLU A 124 1.40 -27.46 -16.09
N GLY A 125 1.01 -28.72 -16.28
CA GLY A 125 1.20 -29.80 -15.30
C GLY A 125 0.18 -29.76 -14.16
N GLU A 126 0.39 -30.55 -13.14
CA GLU A 126 -0.46 -30.64 -11.94
C GLU A 126 0.37 -30.74 -10.67
N GLY A 127 -0.18 -30.30 -9.54
CA GLY A 127 0.43 -30.48 -8.22
C GLY A 127 1.41 -29.39 -7.79
N ALA A 128 1.40 -28.21 -8.42
CA ALA A 128 2.13 -27.05 -7.91
C ALA A 128 1.56 -26.62 -6.57
N SER A 129 2.43 -26.09 -5.71
CA SER A 129 2.03 -25.53 -4.42
C SER A 129 2.92 -24.36 -4.01
N MET A 130 2.35 -23.48 -3.23
CA MET A 130 3.00 -22.31 -2.64
C MET A 130 2.69 -22.28 -1.14
N LYS A 131 3.71 -22.12 -0.30
CA LYS A 131 3.53 -22.05 1.15
C LYS A 131 4.64 -21.25 1.81
N LEU A 132 4.37 -20.70 2.98
CA LEU A 132 5.39 -20.10 3.83
C LEU A 132 6.24 -21.16 4.52
N THR A 133 7.52 -20.84 4.74
CA THR A 133 8.46 -21.70 5.46
C THR A 133 9.48 -20.87 6.23
N THR A 134 9.91 -21.38 7.36
CA THR A 134 11.01 -20.83 8.18
C THR A 134 12.20 -21.80 8.27
N GLU A 135 12.16 -22.91 7.51
CA GLU A 135 13.20 -23.95 7.57
C GLU A 135 14.56 -23.45 7.07
N TYR A 136 14.57 -22.51 6.12
CA TYR A 136 15.78 -21.95 5.53
C TYR A 136 15.64 -20.45 5.37
N PRO A 137 15.74 -19.68 6.48
CA PRO A 137 15.57 -18.23 6.41
C PRO A 137 16.73 -17.56 5.66
N LEU A 138 16.43 -16.46 4.96
CA LEU A 138 17.45 -15.60 4.38
C LEU A 138 18.38 -15.03 5.48
N ASN A 139 17.79 -14.58 6.56
CA ASN A 139 18.46 -14.09 7.74
C ASN A 139 17.51 -14.13 8.96
N SER A 140 18.01 -13.79 10.13
CA SER A 140 17.23 -13.84 11.38
C SER A 140 16.18 -12.72 11.49
N ALA A 141 16.34 -11.62 10.77
CA ALA A 141 15.41 -10.49 10.79
C ALA A 141 14.21 -10.71 9.86
N THR A 142 14.39 -11.53 8.83
CA THR A 142 13.34 -11.95 7.89
C THR A 142 13.32 -13.46 7.81
N PRO A 143 12.77 -14.15 8.82
CA PRO A 143 12.87 -15.60 8.93
C PRO A 143 11.95 -16.36 7.97
N THR A 144 10.95 -15.69 7.42
CA THR A 144 9.95 -16.32 6.54
C THR A 144 10.37 -16.25 5.07
N ALA A 145 10.15 -17.32 4.35
CA ALA A 145 10.37 -17.41 2.92
C ALA A 145 9.18 -18.05 2.23
N LEU A 146 8.97 -17.70 0.96
CA LEU A 146 7.99 -18.34 0.09
C LEU A 146 8.61 -19.59 -0.55
N LYS A 147 8.06 -20.75 -0.23
CA LYS A 147 8.43 -22.02 -0.86
C LYS A 147 7.44 -22.36 -1.97
N VAL A 148 7.95 -22.41 -3.19
CA VAL A 148 7.19 -22.85 -4.36
C VAL A 148 7.65 -24.24 -4.75
N THR A 149 6.70 -25.14 -5.00
CA THR A 149 6.95 -26.47 -5.49
C THR A 149 6.36 -26.58 -6.90
N LEU A 150 7.19 -26.90 -7.86
CA LEU A 150 6.77 -27.14 -9.23
C LEU A 150 6.48 -28.63 -9.44
N PRO A 151 5.60 -28.98 -10.40
CA PRO A 151 5.51 -30.36 -10.90
C PRO A 151 6.82 -30.78 -11.56
N ALA A 152 6.99 -32.07 -11.79
CA ALA A 152 8.22 -32.62 -12.38
C ALA A 152 8.48 -32.09 -13.79
N GLU A 153 7.45 -31.83 -14.54
CA GLU A 153 7.44 -31.11 -15.81
C GLU A 153 6.24 -30.18 -15.77
N GLY A 154 6.45 -28.87 -15.97
CA GLY A 154 5.36 -27.94 -15.95
C GLY A 154 5.77 -26.48 -15.77
N ARG A 155 4.76 -25.62 -15.74
CA ARG A 155 4.93 -24.18 -15.68
C ARG A 155 3.95 -23.57 -14.69
N VAL A 156 4.45 -22.65 -13.88
CA VAL A 156 3.65 -21.92 -12.90
C VAL A 156 3.95 -20.43 -12.98
N ALA A 157 2.98 -19.61 -12.62
CA ALA A 157 3.15 -18.19 -12.44
C ALA A 157 2.90 -17.81 -10.97
N ILE A 158 3.80 -17.06 -10.38
CA ILE A 158 3.66 -16.44 -9.08
C ILE A 158 3.37 -14.97 -9.33
N GLY A 159 2.21 -14.48 -8.87
CA GLY A 159 1.78 -13.10 -9.03
C GLY A 159 1.90 -12.31 -7.75
N ASN A 160 2.25 -11.02 -7.84
CA ASN A 160 2.10 -10.06 -6.75
C ASN A 160 1.31 -8.84 -7.23
N THR A 161 0.23 -8.53 -6.53
CA THR A 161 -0.71 -7.47 -6.92
C THR A 161 -0.28 -6.06 -6.51
N GLY A 162 0.81 -5.93 -5.74
CA GLY A 162 1.18 -4.64 -5.15
C GLY A 162 0.17 -4.16 -4.11
N PHE A 163 0.23 -2.88 -3.80
CA PHE A 163 -0.59 -2.21 -2.76
C PHE A 163 -1.93 -1.68 -3.30
N TRP A 164 -2.51 -2.02 -4.31
CA TRP A 164 -3.73 -1.65 -5.07
C TRP A 164 -3.47 -1.64 -6.57
N GLY A 165 -2.54 -2.46 -7.02
CA GLY A 165 -1.89 -2.43 -8.29
C GLY A 165 -0.54 -1.71 -8.22
N MET A 166 0.28 -1.95 -9.23
CA MET A 166 1.57 -1.28 -9.42
C MET A 166 1.39 -0.21 -10.49
N ASN A 167 1.63 1.06 -10.14
CA ASN A 167 1.58 2.13 -11.13
C ASN A 167 2.82 2.06 -12.03
N ILE A 168 2.65 1.49 -13.21
CA ILE A 168 3.70 1.36 -14.22
C ILE A 168 3.49 2.43 -15.29
N GLU A 169 4.56 3.15 -15.64
CA GLU A 169 4.57 4.22 -16.64
C GLU A 169 5.56 3.89 -17.75
N GLU A 170 5.11 4.00 -18.99
CA GLU A 170 5.94 3.76 -20.18
C GLU A 170 7.23 4.59 -20.17
N GLY A 171 8.35 3.96 -20.49
CA GLY A 171 9.66 4.58 -20.52
C GLY A 171 10.30 4.81 -19.16
N LYS A 172 9.65 4.42 -18.06
CA LYS A 172 10.27 4.46 -16.73
C LYS A 172 11.04 3.18 -16.45
N ASP A 173 12.10 3.33 -15.65
CA ASP A 173 12.91 2.22 -15.18
C ASP A 173 12.48 1.81 -13.77
N TYR A 174 12.32 0.51 -13.58
CA TYR A 174 12.00 -0.14 -12.32
C TYR A 174 13.17 -1.03 -11.92
N TYR A 175 13.59 -0.91 -10.67
CA TYR A 175 14.67 -1.71 -10.12
C TYR A 175 14.10 -2.94 -9.41
N LEU A 176 14.55 -4.11 -9.84
CA LEU A 176 14.19 -5.39 -9.23
C LEU A 176 15.35 -5.90 -8.38
N ARG A 177 15.03 -6.35 -7.17
CA ARG A 177 15.93 -7.14 -6.33
C ARG A 177 15.16 -8.25 -5.65
N LEU A 178 15.62 -9.47 -5.79
CA LEU A 178 15.06 -10.62 -5.09
C LEU A 178 16.18 -11.56 -4.64
N TYR A 179 15.85 -12.36 -3.64
CA TYR A 179 16.70 -13.41 -3.14
C TYR A 179 16.04 -14.75 -3.40
N THR A 180 16.78 -15.71 -3.96
CA THR A 180 16.29 -17.05 -4.19
C THR A 180 17.25 -18.08 -3.61
N SER A 181 16.68 -19.20 -3.16
CA SER A 181 17.41 -20.41 -2.81
C SER A 181 16.67 -21.56 -3.46
N ASN A 182 17.34 -22.34 -4.30
CA ASN A 182 16.68 -23.50 -4.87
C ASN A 182 16.92 -24.75 -4.03
N GLY A 183 15.90 -25.57 -3.92
CA GLY A 183 16.07 -26.95 -3.49
C GLY A 183 16.89 -27.69 -4.55
N LYS A 184 17.42 -28.84 -4.25
CA LYS A 184 18.36 -29.62 -5.07
C LYS A 184 17.90 -30.00 -6.51
N ARG A 185 16.77 -29.53 -7.01
CA ARG A 185 16.11 -30.14 -8.19
C ARG A 185 15.52 -29.15 -9.20
N PHE A 186 15.66 -27.83 -9.01
CA PHE A 186 15.20 -26.88 -10.00
C PHE A 186 16.34 -26.56 -10.96
N ASP A 187 16.19 -26.90 -12.22
CA ASP A 187 17.11 -26.61 -13.34
C ASP A 187 16.39 -25.88 -14.49
N GLY A 188 15.18 -25.38 -14.17
CA GLY A 188 14.32 -24.71 -15.11
C GLY A 188 14.65 -23.24 -15.32
N LYS A 189 13.71 -22.54 -15.94
CA LYS A 189 13.81 -21.12 -16.28
C LYS A 189 12.87 -20.29 -15.41
N ALA A 190 13.30 -19.08 -15.11
CA ALA A 190 12.44 -18.07 -14.55
C ALA A 190 12.40 -16.84 -15.44
N VAL A 191 11.20 -16.28 -15.61
CA VAL A 191 10.97 -15.03 -16.35
C VAL A 191 10.14 -14.10 -15.48
N ILE A 192 10.59 -12.87 -15.32
CA ILE A 192 9.88 -11.84 -14.59
C ILE A 192 9.23 -10.89 -15.58
N ARG A 193 7.96 -10.59 -15.34
CA ARG A 193 7.15 -9.71 -16.17
C ARG A 193 6.41 -8.69 -15.32
N LEU A 194 6.19 -7.50 -15.87
CA LEU A 194 5.16 -6.58 -15.42
C LEU A 194 3.99 -6.71 -16.39
N VAL A 195 2.81 -6.98 -15.85
CA VAL A 195 1.62 -7.30 -16.64
C VAL A 195 0.49 -6.35 -16.23
N GLY A 196 -0.15 -5.71 -17.20
CA GLY A 196 -1.29 -4.84 -16.97
C GLY A 196 -2.54 -5.59 -16.50
N GLU A 197 -3.54 -4.87 -16.03
CA GLU A 197 -4.83 -5.43 -15.59
C GLU A 197 -5.53 -6.21 -16.72
N ASP A 198 -5.34 -5.79 -17.95
CA ASP A 198 -5.86 -6.45 -19.16
C ASP A 198 -5.05 -7.65 -19.65
N GLY A 199 -3.95 -7.97 -18.96
CA GLY A 199 -3.03 -9.05 -19.33
C GLY A 199 -1.95 -8.64 -20.33
N GLN A 200 -1.86 -7.36 -20.71
CA GLN A 200 -0.78 -6.89 -21.59
C GLN A 200 0.56 -6.96 -20.87
N GLU A 201 1.58 -7.51 -21.53
CA GLU A 201 2.95 -7.47 -21.03
C GLU A 201 3.51 -6.04 -21.17
N LEU A 202 3.90 -5.44 -20.06
CA LEU A 202 4.43 -4.08 -19.99
C LEU A 202 5.96 -4.06 -19.99
N CYS A 203 6.58 -5.14 -19.57
CA CYS A 203 8.02 -5.34 -19.67
C CYS A 203 8.34 -6.80 -19.45
N ASN A 204 9.46 -7.27 -19.99
CA ASN A 204 9.92 -8.63 -19.81
C ASN A 204 11.41 -8.63 -19.43
N CYS A 205 11.74 -9.34 -18.37
CA CYS A 205 13.11 -9.51 -17.92
C CYS A 205 13.38 -10.99 -17.66
N PRO A 206 14.14 -11.69 -18.53
CA PRO A 206 14.54 -13.05 -18.23
C PRO A 206 15.51 -13.04 -17.04
N LEU A 207 15.24 -13.91 -16.06
CA LEU A 207 16.07 -14.11 -14.89
C LEU A 207 16.66 -15.51 -14.92
N ALA A 208 17.99 -15.59 -14.88
CA ALA A 208 18.68 -16.85 -14.67
C ALA A 208 18.71 -17.18 -13.18
N ILE A 209 18.05 -18.26 -12.77
CA ILE A 209 18.10 -18.74 -11.38
C ILE A 209 19.35 -19.60 -11.21
N ASP A 210 20.21 -19.20 -10.28
CA ASP A 210 21.37 -19.99 -9.87
C ASP A 210 20.91 -21.25 -9.11
N MET A 211 21.42 -22.39 -9.53
CA MET A 211 21.09 -23.68 -8.94
C MET A 211 21.81 -23.96 -7.62
N ALA A 212 22.59 -23.02 -7.10
CA ALA A 212 23.22 -23.13 -5.80
C ALA A 212 22.18 -23.31 -4.68
N LYS A 213 22.52 -24.11 -3.68
CA LYS A 213 21.63 -24.36 -2.53
C LYS A 213 21.50 -23.17 -1.59
N ALA A 214 22.49 -22.28 -1.58
CA ALA A 214 22.52 -21.11 -0.75
C ALA A 214 21.66 -19.99 -1.36
N TRP A 215 21.21 -19.08 -0.50
CA TRP A 215 20.56 -17.85 -0.93
C TRP A 215 21.48 -17.05 -1.87
N SER A 216 20.93 -16.65 -2.98
CA SER A 216 21.60 -15.82 -3.99
C SER A 216 20.74 -14.59 -4.27
N GLU A 217 21.40 -13.44 -4.39
CA GLU A 217 20.76 -12.18 -4.76
C GLU A 217 20.73 -12.04 -6.29
N TYR A 218 19.59 -11.64 -6.79
CA TYR A 218 19.39 -11.28 -8.18
C TYR A 218 18.87 -9.86 -8.28
N THR A 219 19.46 -9.08 -9.15
CA THR A 219 19.07 -7.70 -9.43
C THR A 219 18.83 -7.51 -10.92
N GLY A 220 17.90 -6.65 -11.26
CA GLY A 220 17.59 -6.31 -12.64
C GLY A 220 16.98 -4.91 -12.76
N HIS A 221 17.02 -4.40 -13.97
CA HIS A 221 16.30 -3.20 -14.37
C HIS A 221 15.24 -3.59 -15.39
N LEU A 222 14.04 -3.11 -15.19
CA LEU A 222 12.88 -3.32 -16.04
C LEU A 222 12.49 -1.97 -16.62
N THR A 223 12.70 -1.76 -17.91
CA THR A 223 12.17 -0.56 -18.58
C THR A 223 10.77 -0.88 -19.08
N ALA A 224 9.79 -0.10 -18.65
CA ALA A 224 8.41 -0.31 -19.03
C ALA A 224 8.19 0.09 -20.50
N THR A 225 7.46 -0.77 -21.23
CA THR A 225 7.08 -0.58 -22.64
C THR A 225 5.62 -0.19 -22.82
N GLY A 226 4.91 0.02 -21.71
CA GLY A 226 3.54 0.46 -21.65
C GLY A 226 3.19 0.99 -20.26
N SER A 227 2.00 1.55 -20.11
CA SER A 227 1.52 2.14 -18.85
C SER A 227 0.25 1.45 -18.38
N ASP A 228 0.21 1.15 -17.08
CA ASP A 228 -1.00 0.71 -16.37
C ASP A 228 -0.85 1.05 -14.89
N SER A 229 -1.87 1.67 -14.29
CA SER A 229 -1.88 2.02 -12.87
C SER A 229 -2.24 0.85 -11.95
N ARG A 230 -2.66 -0.27 -12.52
CA ARG A 230 -3.09 -1.49 -11.82
C ARG A 230 -2.34 -2.73 -12.26
N ALA A 231 -1.13 -2.52 -12.82
CA ALA A 231 -0.25 -3.61 -13.19
C ALA A 231 0.13 -4.48 -11.98
N HIS A 232 0.66 -5.64 -12.26
CA HIS A 232 1.14 -6.59 -11.28
C HIS A 232 2.44 -7.27 -11.74
N LEU A 233 3.21 -7.75 -10.76
CA LEU A 233 4.41 -8.51 -11.01
C LEU A 233 4.04 -9.99 -11.24
N VAL A 234 4.63 -10.61 -12.24
CA VAL A 234 4.53 -12.05 -12.49
C VAL A 234 5.92 -12.66 -12.58
N ILE A 235 6.15 -13.71 -11.81
CA ILE A 235 7.34 -14.57 -11.90
C ILE A 235 6.89 -15.92 -12.43
N GLU A 236 7.22 -16.19 -13.67
CA GLU A 236 6.92 -17.46 -14.32
C GLU A 236 8.09 -18.41 -14.18
N LEU A 237 7.82 -19.61 -13.69
CA LEU A 237 8.79 -20.67 -13.49
C LEU A 237 8.42 -21.86 -14.39
N GLU A 238 9.40 -22.33 -15.14
CA GLU A 238 9.31 -23.51 -15.99
C GLU A 238 10.39 -24.50 -15.59
N GLY A 239 10.02 -25.74 -15.24
CA GLY A 239 10.93 -26.79 -14.76
C GLY A 239 10.56 -28.18 -15.29
#